data_2b5436874cf96a2c294c4a421721d5a9
#
_entry.id   2b5436874cf96a2c294c4a421721d5a9
#
_cell.length_a   1.000
_cell.length_b   1.000
_cell.length_c   1.000
_cell.angle_alpha   90.00
_cell.angle_beta   90.00
_cell.angle_gamma   90.00
#
_symmetry.space_group_name_H-M   'P 1'
#
loop_
_entity.id
_entity.type
_entity.pdbx_description
1 polymer ?
#
loop_
_entity_poly.entity_id
_entity_poly.type
_entity_poly.pdbx_seq_one_letter_code
_entity_poly.pdbx_strand_id
1 'polypeptide(L)'
;MKKAILQSSGQLREAIAIYEEIINKTETINTDAFDRQIEQLRVLNDLNALEKQDRELKLKSEQEALKQKQIVVSIGLLLVLMGLLYMLWRIYMHTKRLRNELLQEKDSLIASEKQLRVVTKEAEAANKKKSAFIANISHEVRTPLNAIVGFSELLASSEYSEEEKIRFAGEVNHSSELLLNLVNDVLDLSRLESGKIKFSVKPNDLVACCQRALDSIRHRVKPGVRLTFTPSLESYTLNTDALRLQQLLTNLLSNAAKFTSEGEINLSFAVDESKGEVRFFVTDTGCGIPEDKCKKIFERFEKLDDFVQGTGLGLSVCQIISEQLKGSLSVDVSYKGGARFVFIHSTNLIETPI
;
A
#
# COMPACT_ATOMS: atom_id res chain seq x y z
N MET A 1 26.97 4.93 22.00
CA MET A 1 25.53 4.98 22.31
C MET A 1 24.63 5.05 21.07
N LYS A 2 24.75 6.02 20.16
CA LYS A 2 23.92 6.15 18.93
C LYS A 2 23.91 4.90 18.02
N LYS A 3 25.03 4.18 17.87
CA LYS A 3 25.15 2.98 17.01
C LYS A 3 24.37 1.76 17.55
N ALA A 4 24.32 1.62 18.88
CA ALA A 4 23.56 0.54 19.53
C ALA A 4 22.04 0.77 19.43
N ILE A 5 21.59 2.03 19.49
CA ILE A 5 20.17 2.41 19.35
C ILE A 5 19.67 2.16 17.92
N LEU A 6 20.49 2.42 16.90
CA LEU A 6 20.13 2.16 15.49
C LEU A 6 20.08 0.65 15.17
N GLN A 7 20.96 -0.15 15.76
CA GLN A 7 20.95 -1.60 15.60
C GLN A 7 19.73 -2.23 16.31
N SER A 8 19.39 -1.76 17.51
CA SER A 8 18.20 -2.23 18.24
C SER A 8 16.88 -1.80 17.57
N SER A 9 16.84 -0.63 16.94
CA SER A 9 15.63 -0.17 16.22
C SER A 9 15.37 -0.95 14.92
N GLY A 10 16.42 -1.42 14.24
CA GLY A 10 16.32 -2.30 13.07
C GLY A 10 15.77 -3.68 13.46
N GLN A 11 16.35 -4.28 14.49
CA GLN A 11 15.90 -5.57 15.03
C GLN A 11 14.48 -5.49 15.62
N LEU A 12 14.12 -4.35 16.21
CA LEU A 12 12.76 -4.15 16.74
C LEU A 12 11.71 -4.08 15.62
N ARG A 13 12.02 -3.44 14.50
CA ARG A 13 11.11 -3.38 13.33
C ARG A 13 10.94 -4.74 12.68
N GLU A 14 12.00 -5.50 12.56
CA GLU A 14 11.97 -6.86 12.05
C GLU A 14 11.17 -7.80 12.98
N ALA A 15 11.34 -7.65 14.29
CA ALA A 15 10.56 -8.37 15.29
C ALA A 15 9.06 -7.98 15.23
N ILE A 16 8.72 -6.71 15.05
CA ILE A 16 7.33 -6.25 14.91
C ILE A 16 6.70 -6.83 13.64
N ALA A 17 7.41 -6.85 12.51
CA ALA A 17 6.91 -7.42 11.26
C ALA A 17 6.64 -8.93 11.40
N ILE A 18 7.54 -9.67 12.07
CA ILE A 18 7.34 -11.10 12.36
C ILE A 18 6.16 -11.31 13.33
N TYR A 19 6.02 -10.43 14.34
CA TYR A 19 4.91 -10.50 15.29
C TYR A 19 3.56 -10.25 14.60
N GLU A 20 3.46 -9.26 13.70
CA GLU A 20 2.25 -8.99 12.92
C GLU A 20 1.93 -10.14 11.95
N GLU A 21 2.94 -10.77 11.35
CA GLU A 21 2.75 -11.98 10.53
C GLU A 21 2.22 -13.15 11.36
N ILE A 22 2.78 -13.37 12.57
CA ILE A 22 2.33 -14.41 13.49
C ILE A 22 0.89 -14.14 13.96
N ILE A 23 0.55 -12.91 14.32
CA ILE A 23 -0.79 -12.53 14.75
C ILE A 23 -1.81 -12.79 13.64
N ASN A 24 -1.55 -12.30 12.42
CA ASN A 24 -2.44 -12.49 11.27
C ASN A 24 -2.63 -13.98 10.91
N LYS A 25 -1.54 -14.76 10.96
CA LYS A 25 -1.61 -16.21 10.74
C LYS A 25 -2.39 -16.93 11.85
N THR A 26 -2.23 -16.52 13.09
CA THR A 26 -2.91 -17.12 14.24
C THR A 26 -4.40 -16.79 14.22
N GLU A 27 -4.76 -15.57 13.82
CA GLU A 27 -6.15 -15.11 13.72
C GLU A 27 -6.89 -15.86 12.59
N THR A 28 -6.26 -16.04 11.42
CA THR A 28 -6.81 -16.82 10.30
C THR A 28 -6.99 -18.31 10.67
N ILE A 29 -6.00 -18.93 11.33
CA ILE A 29 -6.08 -20.33 11.74
C ILE A 29 -7.18 -20.52 12.81
N ASN A 30 -7.34 -19.59 13.74
CA ASN A 30 -8.38 -19.64 14.76
C ASN A 30 -9.78 -19.48 14.15
N THR A 31 -9.94 -18.57 13.18
CA THR A 31 -11.21 -18.36 12.49
C THR A 31 -11.60 -19.59 11.70
N ASP A 32 -10.69 -20.16 10.91
CA ASP A 32 -10.94 -21.38 10.13
C ASP A 32 -11.21 -22.62 11.00
N ALA A 33 -10.58 -22.71 12.16
CA ALA A 33 -10.82 -23.80 13.11
C ALA A 33 -12.19 -23.65 13.79
N PHE A 34 -12.56 -22.42 14.14
CA PHE A 34 -13.86 -22.11 14.75
C PHE A 34 -15.01 -22.35 13.78
N ASP A 35 -14.88 -21.93 12.53
CA ASP A 35 -15.90 -22.16 11.48
C ASP A 35 -16.09 -23.66 11.20
N ARG A 36 -15.00 -24.43 11.14
CA ARG A 36 -15.09 -25.89 11.01
C ARG A 36 -15.76 -26.56 12.22
N GLN A 37 -15.51 -26.09 13.44
CA GLN A 37 -16.18 -26.61 14.63
C GLN A 37 -17.68 -26.28 14.67
N ILE A 38 -18.06 -25.07 14.27
CA ILE A 38 -19.46 -24.67 14.15
C ILE A 38 -20.18 -25.55 13.11
N GLU A 39 -19.57 -25.78 11.96
CA GLU A 39 -20.14 -26.61 10.89
C GLU A 39 -20.32 -28.07 11.35
N GLN A 40 -19.35 -28.64 12.04
CA GLN A 40 -19.45 -29.99 12.64
C GLN A 40 -20.58 -30.07 13.68
N LEU A 41 -20.69 -29.07 14.56
CA LEU A 41 -21.77 -29.03 15.57
C LEU A 41 -23.16 -28.87 14.95
N ARG A 42 -23.31 -28.13 13.84
CA ARG A 42 -24.58 -27.98 13.11
C ARG A 42 -24.99 -29.30 12.45
N VAL A 43 -24.07 -29.93 11.74
CA VAL A 43 -24.30 -31.24 11.12
C VAL A 43 -24.70 -32.29 12.16
N LEU A 44 -24.07 -32.32 13.32
CA LEU A 44 -24.40 -33.25 14.41
C LEU A 44 -25.75 -32.96 15.04
N ASN A 45 -26.12 -31.68 15.17
CA ASN A 45 -27.42 -31.25 15.69
C ASN A 45 -28.59 -31.61 14.72
N ASP A 46 -28.34 -31.44 13.41
CA ASP A 46 -29.32 -31.82 12.35
C ASP A 46 -29.51 -33.33 12.27
N LEU A 47 -28.43 -34.12 12.43
CA LEU A 47 -28.51 -35.60 12.51
C LEU A 47 -29.31 -36.07 13.73
N ASN A 48 -29.06 -35.48 14.91
CA ASN A 48 -29.81 -35.81 16.13
C ASN A 48 -31.28 -35.39 16.07
N ALA A 49 -31.59 -34.27 15.41
CA ALA A 49 -32.95 -33.83 15.18
C ALA A 49 -33.69 -34.78 14.22
N LEU A 50 -33.03 -35.25 13.17
CA LEU A 50 -33.55 -36.24 12.21
C LEU A 50 -33.80 -37.61 12.87
N GLU A 51 -32.86 -38.12 13.70
CA GLU A 51 -33.07 -39.38 14.43
C GLU A 51 -34.22 -39.29 15.43
N LYS A 52 -34.38 -38.16 16.13
CA LYS A 52 -35.47 -37.94 17.06
C LYS A 52 -36.82 -37.88 16.33
N GLN A 53 -36.86 -37.24 15.18
CA GLN A 53 -38.05 -37.17 14.32
C GLN A 53 -38.40 -38.52 13.75
N ASP A 54 -37.45 -39.35 13.38
CA ASP A 54 -37.66 -40.69 12.85
C ASP A 54 -38.24 -41.66 13.93
N ARG A 55 -37.73 -41.53 15.19
CA ARG A 55 -38.28 -42.28 16.35
C ARG A 55 -39.71 -41.86 16.69
N GLU A 56 -40.00 -40.57 16.66
CA GLU A 56 -41.37 -40.06 16.86
C GLU A 56 -42.30 -40.47 15.74
N LEU A 57 -41.82 -40.51 14.49
CA LEU A 57 -42.58 -41.05 13.34
C LEU A 57 -42.88 -42.55 13.48
N LYS A 58 -41.89 -43.35 13.88
CA LYS A 58 -42.06 -44.78 14.14
C LYS A 58 -43.05 -45.03 15.30
N LEU A 59 -42.96 -44.28 16.40
CA LEU A 59 -43.88 -44.37 17.52
C LEU A 59 -45.30 -43.98 17.15
N LYS A 60 -45.52 -42.97 16.33
CA LYS A 60 -46.82 -42.58 15.83
C LYS A 60 -47.42 -43.62 14.90
N SER A 61 -46.62 -44.19 13.98
CA SER A 61 -47.10 -45.23 13.08
C SER A 61 -47.51 -46.53 13.80
N GLU A 62 -46.79 -46.90 14.89
CA GLU A 62 -47.17 -48.04 15.74
C GLU A 62 -48.45 -47.77 16.52
N GLN A 63 -48.67 -46.58 17.04
CA GLN A 63 -49.87 -46.19 17.74
C GLN A 63 -51.08 -46.14 16.79
N GLU A 64 -50.93 -45.69 15.57
CA GLU A 64 -52.01 -45.70 14.54
C GLU A 64 -52.34 -47.09 14.04
N ALA A 65 -51.36 -47.97 13.87
CA ALA A 65 -51.55 -49.36 13.52
C ALA A 65 -52.32 -50.12 14.61
N LEU A 66 -52.18 -49.83 15.88
CA LEU A 66 -52.95 -50.37 17.00
C LEU A 66 -54.37 -49.83 17.05
N LYS A 67 -54.58 -48.56 16.72
CA LYS A 67 -55.89 -47.93 16.63
C LYS A 67 -56.68 -48.43 15.43
N GLN A 68 -56.02 -48.78 14.31
CA GLN A 68 -56.66 -49.37 13.11
C GLN A 68 -57.30 -50.74 13.35
N LYS A 69 -56.80 -51.51 14.28
CA LYS A 69 -57.42 -52.82 14.66
C LYS A 69 -58.75 -52.68 15.38
N GLN A 70 -59.12 -51.49 15.81
CA GLN A 70 -60.30 -51.24 16.64
C GLN A 70 -61.47 -50.53 15.92
N ILE A 71 -61.19 -49.95 14.78
CA ILE A 71 -62.23 -49.11 14.13
C ILE A 71 -62.74 -49.76 12.85
N VAL A 72 -64.02 -50.04 12.90
CA VAL A 72 -64.82 -50.63 11.81
C VAL A 72 -64.76 -49.74 10.55
N VAL A 73 -64.23 -50.35 9.64
CA VAL A 73 -64.37 -50.65 8.25
C VAL A 73 -64.39 -49.58 7.17
N SER A 74 -64.95 -48.49 7.12
CA SER A 74 -64.89 -47.70 5.85
C SER A 74 -64.62 -46.18 6.02
N ILE A 75 -65.08 -45.56 7.04
CA ILE A 75 -64.91 -44.13 7.26
C ILE A 75 -63.53 -43.85 7.89
N GLY A 76 -63.06 -44.80 8.70
CA GLY A 76 -61.74 -44.74 9.29
C GLY A 76 -60.60 -44.80 8.25
N LEU A 77 -60.77 -45.60 7.19
CA LEU A 77 -59.74 -45.74 6.15
C LEU A 77 -59.54 -44.45 5.34
N LEU A 78 -60.66 -43.75 5.10
CA LEU A 78 -60.56 -42.44 4.37
C LEU A 78 -59.96 -41.34 5.23
N LEU A 79 -60.30 -41.34 6.53
CA LEU A 79 -59.67 -40.38 7.48
C LEU A 79 -58.21 -40.70 7.72
N VAL A 80 -57.82 -41.98 7.78
CA VAL A 80 -56.47 -42.45 7.88
C VAL A 80 -55.66 -42.04 6.62
N LEU A 81 -56.28 -42.22 5.43
CA LEU A 81 -55.67 -41.87 4.17
C LEU A 81 -55.46 -40.36 4.05
N MET A 82 -56.47 -39.56 4.45
CA MET A 82 -56.32 -38.09 4.52
C MET A 82 -55.30 -37.66 5.57
N GLY A 83 -55.23 -38.32 6.71
CA GLY A 83 -54.23 -38.09 7.74
C GLY A 83 -52.81 -38.39 7.26
N LEU A 84 -52.63 -39.49 6.53
CA LEU A 84 -51.34 -39.85 5.90
C LEU A 84 -50.94 -38.87 4.80
N LEU A 85 -51.89 -38.43 3.96
CA LEU A 85 -51.63 -37.42 2.93
C LEU A 85 -51.27 -36.06 3.55
N TYR A 86 -51.99 -35.67 4.61
CA TYR A 86 -51.64 -34.45 5.36
C TYR A 86 -50.28 -34.56 6.04
N MET A 87 -49.96 -35.72 6.60
CA MET A 87 -48.69 -35.99 7.25
C MET A 87 -47.55 -36.02 6.24
N LEU A 88 -47.73 -36.64 5.08
CA LEU A 88 -46.78 -36.59 3.97
C LEU A 88 -46.58 -35.18 3.44
N TRP A 89 -47.68 -34.41 3.30
CA TRP A 89 -47.60 -33.01 2.91
C TRP A 89 -46.86 -32.18 3.95
N ARG A 90 -47.09 -32.42 5.23
CA ARG A 90 -46.40 -31.73 6.34
C ARG A 90 -44.93 -32.10 6.39
N ILE A 91 -44.57 -33.36 6.21
CA ILE A 91 -43.19 -33.83 6.11
C ILE A 91 -42.52 -33.19 4.87
N TYR A 92 -43.21 -33.20 3.74
CA TYR A 92 -42.72 -32.57 2.53
C TYR A 92 -42.48 -31.06 2.72
N MET A 93 -43.40 -30.37 3.33
CA MET A 93 -43.27 -28.94 3.61
C MET A 93 -42.15 -28.66 4.64
N HIS A 94 -42.01 -29.53 5.63
CA HIS A 94 -40.93 -29.41 6.62
C HIS A 94 -39.56 -29.68 5.99
N THR A 95 -39.41 -30.74 5.23
CA THR A 95 -38.13 -31.03 4.54
C THR A 95 -37.82 -29.98 3.49
N LYS A 96 -38.81 -29.41 2.84
CA LYS A 96 -38.65 -28.32 1.90
C LYS A 96 -38.14 -27.03 2.60
N ARG A 97 -38.70 -26.72 3.77
CA ARG A 97 -38.23 -25.59 4.58
C ARG A 97 -36.76 -25.78 5.05
N LEU A 98 -36.49 -26.94 5.62
CA LEU A 98 -35.14 -27.28 6.08
C LEU A 98 -34.11 -27.25 4.93
N ARG A 99 -34.52 -27.77 3.77
CA ARG A 99 -33.66 -27.70 2.57
C ARG A 99 -33.40 -26.28 2.12
N ASN A 100 -34.40 -25.40 2.18
CA ASN A 100 -34.21 -23.99 1.80
C ASN A 100 -33.32 -23.23 2.82
N GLU A 101 -33.49 -23.51 4.11
CA GLU A 101 -32.63 -22.95 5.17
C GLU A 101 -31.19 -23.40 5.00
N LEU A 102 -30.95 -24.70 4.76
CA LEU A 102 -29.63 -25.25 4.48
C LEU A 102 -29.00 -24.65 3.20
N LEU A 103 -29.80 -24.41 2.16
CA LEU A 103 -29.31 -23.77 0.94
C LEU A 103 -28.90 -22.31 1.20
N GLN A 104 -29.72 -21.55 1.92
CA GLN A 104 -29.36 -20.16 2.31
C GLN A 104 -28.11 -20.10 3.17
N GLU A 105 -28.01 -21.03 4.12
CA GLU A 105 -26.84 -21.12 4.99
C GLU A 105 -25.57 -21.49 4.22
N LYS A 106 -25.68 -22.47 3.31
CA LYS A 106 -24.60 -22.84 2.40
C LYS A 106 -24.15 -21.66 1.53
N ASP A 107 -25.12 -20.91 0.97
CA ASP A 107 -24.82 -19.77 0.12
C ASP A 107 -24.14 -18.63 0.93
N SER A 108 -24.60 -18.41 2.17
CA SER A 108 -23.97 -17.42 3.07
C SER A 108 -22.54 -17.84 3.46
N LEU A 109 -22.32 -19.14 3.70
CA LEU A 109 -21.00 -19.67 4.03
C LEU A 109 -20.03 -19.54 2.85
N ILE A 110 -20.50 -19.87 1.63
CA ILE A 110 -19.72 -19.70 0.39
C ILE A 110 -19.36 -18.22 0.18
N ALA A 111 -20.30 -17.32 0.42
CA ALA A 111 -20.05 -15.87 0.31
C ALA A 111 -19.01 -15.41 1.34
N SER A 112 -19.13 -15.86 2.59
CA SER A 112 -18.18 -15.55 3.66
C SER A 112 -16.78 -16.12 3.37
N GLU A 113 -16.70 -17.37 2.91
CA GLU A 113 -15.43 -17.99 2.51
C GLU A 113 -14.76 -17.22 1.37
N LYS A 114 -15.55 -16.81 0.38
CA LYS A 114 -15.04 -16.02 -0.74
C LYS A 114 -14.49 -14.66 -0.28
N GLN A 115 -15.21 -14.00 0.62
CA GLN A 115 -14.78 -12.73 1.20
C GLN A 115 -13.49 -12.90 2.03
N LEU A 116 -13.43 -13.93 2.85
CA LEU A 116 -12.24 -14.26 3.64
C LEU A 116 -11.03 -14.51 2.75
N ARG A 117 -11.20 -15.28 1.66
CA ARG A 117 -10.11 -15.53 0.69
C ARG A 117 -9.60 -14.25 0.03
N VAL A 118 -10.48 -13.28 -0.27
CA VAL A 118 -10.07 -11.99 -0.83
C VAL A 118 -9.23 -11.23 0.20
N VAL A 119 -9.75 -11.07 1.41
CA VAL A 119 -9.04 -10.34 2.49
C VAL A 119 -7.70 -11.00 2.83
N THR A 120 -7.66 -12.34 2.87
CA THR A 120 -6.40 -13.07 3.11
C THR A 120 -5.38 -12.80 2.02
N LYS A 121 -5.79 -12.86 0.74
CA LYS A 121 -4.89 -12.56 -0.39
C LYS A 121 -4.38 -11.12 -0.35
N GLU A 122 -5.24 -10.17 -0.01
CA GLU A 122 -4.85 -8.76 0.14
C GLU A 122 -3.85 -8.58 1.30
N ALA A 123 -4.11 -9.22 2.44
CA ALA A 123 -3.21 -9.20 3.59
C ALA A 123 -1.86 -9.85 3.28
N GLU A 124 -1.85 -11.00 2.60
CA GLU A 124 -0.62 -11.68 2.16
C GLU A 124 0.17 -10.81 1.17
N ALA A 125 -0.51 -10.19 0.20
CA ALA A 125 0.12 -9.28 -0.76
C ALA A 125 0.71 -8.05 -0.06
N ALA A 126 -0.01 -7.46 0.89
CA ALA A 126 0.47 -6.34 1.70
C ALA A 126 1.69 -6.73 2.54
N ASN A 127 1.66 -7.93 3.16
CA ASN A 127 2.75 -8.43 3.97
C ASN A 127 4.00 -8.74 3.12
N LYS A 128 3.81 -9.31 1.93
CA LYS A 128 4.90 -9.52 0.96
C LYS A 128 5.56 -8.21 0.54
N LYS A 129 4.75 -7.16 0.24
CA LYS A 129 5.26 -5.82 -0.07
C LYS A 129 6.05 -5.24 1.11
N LYS A 130 5.55 -5.39 2.34
CA LYS A 130 6.23 -4.93 3.56
C LYS A 130 7.56 -5.64 3.78
N SER A 131 7.60 -6.97 3.60
CA SER A 131 8.83 -7.75 3.74
C SER A 131 9.87 -7.38 2.68
N ALA A 132 9.46 -7.20 1.42
CA ALA A 132 10.32 -6.72 0.35
C ALA A 132 10.87 -5.32 0.65
N PHE A 133 10.02 -4.42 1.19
CA PHE A 133 10.42 -3.09 1.61
C PHE A 133 11.54 -3.13 2.67
N ILE A 134 11.39 -3.96 3.71
CA ILE A 134 12.42 -4.10 4.77
C ILE A 134 13.72 -4.71 4.21
N ALA A 135 13.62 -5.70 3.34
CA ALA A 135 14.78 -6.30 2.71
C ALA A 135 15.56 -5.28 1.87
N ASN A 136 14.85 -4.47 1.09
CA ASN A 136 15.46 -3.42 0.27
C ASN A 136 16.11 -2.31 1.12
N ILE A 137 15.46 -1.85 2.21
CA ILE A 137 16.08 -0.92 3.16
C ILE A 137 17.39 -1.51 3.70
N SER A 138 17.35 -2.78 4.14
CA SER A 138 18.53 -3.43 4.71
C SER A 138 19.70 -3.47 3.71
N HIS A 139 19.41 -3.69 2.44
CA HIS A 139 20.41 -3.68 1.37
C HIS A 139 20.96 -2.26 1.12
N GLU A 140 20.06 -1.27 0.96
CA GLU A 140 20.44 0.12 0.69
C GLU A 140 21.18 0.80 1.88
N VAL A 141 20.95 0.32 3.11
CA VAL A 141 21.73 0.73 4.30
C VAL A 141 23.10 0.08 4.33
N ARG A 142 23.19 -1.23 3.99
CA ARG A 142 24.44 -1.99 4.09
C ARG A 142 25.54 -1.45 3.17
N THR A 143 25.19 -1.07 1.97
CA THR A 143 26.16 -0.60 0.96
C THR A 143 26.94 0.64 1.43
N PRO A 144 26.31 1.78 1.78
CA PRO A 144 27.05 2.93 2.27
C PRO A 144 27.72 2.68 3.63
N LEU A 145 27.12 1.85 4.49
CA LEU A 145 27.72 1.51 5.79
C LEU A 145 29.03 0.74 5.61
N ASN A 146 29.07 -0.24 4.71
CA ASN A 146 30.29 -0.98 4.39
C ASN A 146 31.36 -0.06 3.79
N ALA A 147 30.98 0.90 2.96
CA ALA A 147 31.90 1.89 2.41
C ALA A 147 32.48 2.79 3.53
N ILE A 148 31.63 3.28 4.45
CA ILE A 148 32.10 4.07 5.61
C ILE A 148 33.12 3.26 6.44
N VAL A 149 32.78 2.01 6.77
CA VAL A 149 33.67 1.14 7.57
C VAL A 149 34.98 0.90 6.83
N GLY A 150 34.92 0.43 5.57
CA GLY A 150 36.12 0.08 4.80
C GLY A 150 37.05 1.28 4.57
N PHE A 151 36.51 2.43 4.14
CA PHE A 151 37.34 3.63 3.95
C PHE A 151 37.84 4.21 5.27
N SER A 152 37.12 4.05 6.38
CA SER A 152 37.58 4.45 7.70
C SER A 152 38.74 3.58 8.17
N GLU A 153 38.75 2.28 7.87
CA GLU A 153 39.89 1.38 8.16
C GLU A 153 41.11 1.78 7.33
N LEU A 154 40.96 2.12 6.04
CA LEU A 154 42.03 2.60 5.17
C LEU A 154 42.59 3.95 5.67
N LEU A 155 41.73 4.85 6.15
CA LEU A 155 42.15 6.11 6.75
C LEU A 155 43.01 5.93 8.01
N ALA A 156 42.75 4.88 8.78
CA ALA A 156 43.52 4.57 9.99
C ALA A 156 44.92 3.97 9.69
N SER A 157 45.13 3.49 8.47
CA SER A 157 46.41 2.91 8.04
C SER A 157 47.42 4.01 7.75
N SER A 158 48.68 3.73 8.12
CA SER A 158 49.82 4.60 7.80
C SER A 158 50.43 4.35 6.40
N GLU A 159 49.87 3.38 5.64
CA GLU A 159 50.43 2.98 4.34
C GLU A 159 50.04 3.90 3.19
N TYR A 160 49.02 4.77 3.38
CA TYR A 160 48.47 5.62 2.32
C TYR A 160 48.97 7.05 2.41
N SER A 161 49.13 7.69 1.25
CA SER A 161 49.50 9.10 1.12
C SER A 161 48.37 10.03 1.63
N GLU A 162 48.72 11.27 1.95
CA GLU A 162 47.72 12.27 2.38
C GLU A 162 46.68 12.57 1.29
N GLU A 163 47.04 12.48 0.01
CA GLU A 163 46.12 12.64 -1.10
C GLU A 163 45.11 11.49 -1.18
N GLU A 164 45.54 10.24 -0.93
CA GLU A 164 44.66 9.07 -0.85
C GLU A 164 43.73 9.12 0.38
N LYS A 165 44.25 9.57 1.52
CA LYS A 165 43.44 9.79 2.73
C LYS A 165 42.36 10.85 2.52
N ILE A 166 42.66 11.94 1.83
CA ILE A 166 41.67 12.96 1.46
C ILE A 166 40.59 12.36 0.59
N ARG A 167 40.94 11.51 -0.38
CA ARG A 167 39.95 10.75 -1.18
C ARG A 167 39.11 9.82 -0.33
N PHE A 168 39.70 9.03 0.57
CA PHE A 168 38.96 8.10 1.45
C PHE A 168 38.03 8.88 2.38
N ALA A 169 38.45 10.00 2.93
CA ALA A 169 37.60 10.88 3.73
C ALA A 169 36.42 11.42 2.91
N GLY A 170 36.63 11.75 1.62
CA GLY A 170 35.60 12.13 0.69
C GLY A 170 34.56 11.03 0.51
N GLU A 171 34.96 9.76 0.35
CA GLU A 171 34.08 8.61 0.21
C GLU A 171 33.30 8.32 1.49
N VAL A 172 33.92 8.47 2.67
CA VAL A 172 33.23 8.35 3.97
C VAL A 172 32.13 9.41 4.10
N ASN A 173 32.49 10.69 3.82
CA ASN A 173 31.51 11.79 3.88
C ASN A 173 30.32 11.54 2.90
N HIS A 174 30.65 11.19 1.66
CA HIS A 174 29.67 10.91 0.64
C HIS A 174 28.71 9.77 1.04
N SER A 175 29.27 8.65 1.52
CA SER A 175 28.49 7.50 1.99
C SER A 175 27.63 7.84 3.21
N SER A 176 28.12 8.71 4.09
CA SER A 176 27.38 9.22 5.25
C SER A 176 26.18 10.08 4.83
N GLU A 177 26.33 10.94 3.84
CA GLU A 177 25.23 11.74 3.28
C GLU A 177 24.16 10.85 2.63
N LEU A 178 24.59 9.83 1.88
CA LEU A 178 23.64 8.85 1.28
C LEU A 178 22.82 8.14 2.36
N LEU A 179 23.48 7.70 3.43
CA LEU A 179 22.80 7.01 4.54
C LEU A 179 21.81 7.94 5.25
N LEU A 180 22.20 9.18 5.52
CA LEU A 180 21.31 10.18 6.13
C LEU A 180 20.09 10.46 5.25
N ASN A 181 20.29 10.62 3.95
CA ASN A 181 19.20 10.83 3.01
C ASN A 181 18.24 9.64 2.99
N LEU A 182 18.76 8.40 2.96
CA LEU A 182 17.94 7.19 3.04
C LEU A 182 17.10 7.13 4.33
N VAL A 183 17.73 7.41 5.47
CA VAL A 183 17.01 7.42 6.76
C VAL A 183 15.89 8.46 6.76
N ASN A 184 16.17 9.67 6.26
CA ASN A 184 15.16 10.71 6.17
C ASN A 184 14.02 10.34 5.21
N ASP A 185 14.33 9.75 4.05
CA ASP A 185 13.33 9.29 3.08
C ASP A 185 12.40 8.21 3.70
N VAL A 186 12.97 7.25 4.44
CA VAL A 186 12.20 6.20 5.13
C VAL A 186 11.32 6.78 6.24
N LEU A 187 11.84 7.73 7.02
CA LEU A 187 11.08 8.39 8.07
C LEU A 187 9.93 9.24 7.50
N ASP A 188 10.20 9.98 6.43
CA ASP A 188 9.18 10.78 5.75
C ASP A 188 8.10 9.89 5.15
N LEU A 189 8.50 8.81 4.46
CA LEU A 189 7.56 7.83 3.92
C LEU A 189 6.68 7.23 5.02
N SER A 190 7.28 6.77 6.12
CA SER A 190 6.55 6.19 7.26
C SER A 190 5.54 7.16 7.88
N ARG A 191 5.95 8.43 8.02
CA ARG A 191 5.09 9.48 8.58
C ARG A 191 3.94 9.85 7.64
N LEU A 192 4.22 9.95 6.34
CA LEU A 192 3.21 10.22 5.31
C LEU A 192 2.17 9.11 5.23
N GLU A 193 2.61 7.83 5.20
CA GLU A 193 1.70 6.67 5.14
C GLU A 193 0.85 6.48 6.39
N SER A 194 1.43 6.74 7.55
CA SER A 194 0.66 6.61 8.81
C SER A 194 -0.38 7.72 9.02
N GLY A 195 -0.49 8.70 8.10
CA GLY A 195 -1.35 9.86 8.24
C GLY A 195 -0.99 10.77 9.43
N LYS A 196 0.19 10.56 10.03
CA LYS A 196 0.66 11.36 11.18
C LYS A 196 1.10 12.76 10.78
N ILE A 197 1.36 12.99 9.51
CA ILE A 197 1.66 14.32 9.01
C ILE A 197 0.36 15.02 8.67
N LYS A 198 0.07 16.08 9.37
CA LYS A 198 -0.99 17.00 9.02
C LYS A 198 -0.44 17.99 7.99
N PHE A 199 -1.07 18.05 6.83
CA PHE A 199 -0.74 19.05 5.82
C PHE A 199 -1.25 20.41 6.26
N SER A 200 -0.39 21.42 6.24
CA SER A 200 -0.73 22.80 6.60
C SER A 200 -1.01 23.60 5.34
N VAL A 201 -2.25 23.50 4.86
CA VAL A 201 -2.69 24.22 3.65
C VAL A 201 -2.95 25.68 4.00
N LYS A 202 -2.21 26.58 3.34
CA LYS A 202 -2.30 28.05 3.49
C LYS A 202 -2.12 28.72 2.14
N PRO A 203 -2.56 29.98 1.98
CA PRO A 203 -2.20 30.78 0.83
C PRO A 203 -0.69 30.99 0.75
N ASN A 204 -0.08 30.58 -0.36
CA ASN A 204 1.36 30.71 -0.58
C ASN A 204 1.63 31.29 -1.97
N ASP A 205 2.66 32.12 -2.05
CA ASP A 205 3.19 32.59 -3.32
C ASP A 205 3.89 31.43 -4.05
N LEU A 206 3.30 31.05 -5.18
CA LEU A 206 3.72 29.91 -5.97
C LEU A 206 5.10 30.15 -6.62
N VAL A 207 5.33 31.36 -7.11
CA VAL A 207 6.61 31.73 -7.74
C VAL A 207 7.75 31.62 -6.73
N ALA A 208 7.53 32.15 -5.52
CA ALA A 208 8.50 32.03 -4.43
C ALA A 208 8.73 30.57 -4.00
N CYS A 209 7.70 29.73 -4.01
CA CYS A 209 7.86 28.30 -3.71
C CYS A 209 8.72 27.57 -4.76
N CYS A 210 8.45 27.83 -6.05
CA CYS A 210 9.22 27.28 -7.15
C CYS A 210 10.67 27.76 -7.12
N GLN A 211 10.90 29.05 -6.85
CA GLN A 211 12.23 29.61 -6.78
C GLN A 211 13.06 28.97 -5.65
N ARG A 212 12.48 28.78 -4.45
CA ARG A 212 13.15 28.08 -3.34
C ARG A 212 13.52 26.65 -3.71
N ALA A 213 12.65 25.93 -4.43
CA ALA A 213 12.96 24.58 -4.88
C ALA A 213 14.15 24.57 -5.86
N LEU A 214 14.19 25.50 -6.81
CA LEU A 214 15.32 25.66 -7.75
C LEU A 214 16.63 26.01 -7.05
N ASP A 215 16.59 26.95 -6.12
CA ASP A 215 17.78 27.39 -5.40
C ASP A 215 18.37 26.26 -4.55
N SER A 216 17.50 25.38 -4.00
CA SER A 216 17.93 24.22 -3.20
C SER A 216 18.74 23.21 -3.98
N ILE A 217 18.55 23.10 -5.31
CA ILE A 217 19.28 22.12 -6.14
C ILE A 217 20.40 22.74 -6.99
N ARG A 218 20.53 24.06 -7.02
CA ARG A 218 21.49 24.77 -7.88
C ARG A 218 22.93 24.24 -7.76
N HIS A 219 23.35 23.91 -6.55
CA HIS A 219 24.69 23.38 -6.27
C HIS A 219 24.88 21.91 -6.74
N ARG A 220 23.80 21.20 -7.07
CA ARG A 220 23.85 19.82 -7.57
C ARG A 220 23.83 19.72 -9.09
N VAL A 221 23.55 20.83 -9.77
CA VAL A 221 23.50 20.88 -11.23
C VAL A 221 24.94 20.85 -11.77
N LYS A 222 25.18 19.93 -12.70
CA LYS A 222 26.52 19.77 -13.31
C LYS A 222 26.94 21.01 -14.09
N PRO A 223 28.25 21.31 -14.15
CA PRO A 223 28.75 22.36 -15.03
C PRO A 223 28.32 22.13 -16.48
N GLY A 224 27.80 23.17 -17.15
CA GLY A 224 27.29 23.07 -18.53
C GLY A 224 25.80 22.77 -18.66
N VAL A 225 25.10 22.34 -17.60
CA VAL A 225 23.66 22.21 -17.58
C VAL A 225 22.98 23.52 -17.17
N ARG A 226 22.06 23.99 -17.99
CA ARG A 226 21.30 25.23 -17.73
C ARG A 226 20.09 24.92 -16.86
N LEU A 227 19.96 25.62 -15.73
CA LEU A 227 18.80 25.54 -14.85
C LEU A 227 17.91 26.78 -15.06
N THR A 228 16.70 26.58 -15.53
CA THR A 228 15.77 27.65 -15.89
C THR A 228 14.42 27.56 -15.16
N PHE A 229 13.78 28.70 -15.00
CA PHE A 229 12.41 28.81 -14.48
C PHE A 229 11.56 29.62 -15.45
N THR A 230 10.47 29.03 -15.89
CA THR A 230 9.56 29.64 -16.88
C THR A 230 8.13 29.63 -16.35
N PRO A 231 7.79 30.55 -15.42
CA PRO A 231 6.43 30.65 -14.91
C PRO A 231 5.48 31.22 -15.96
N SER A 232 4.24 30.78 -15.97
CA SER A 232 3.18 31.37 -16.85
C SER A 232 2.67 32.72 -16.34
N LEU A 233 2.88 33.00 -15.06
CA LEU A 233 2.46 34.21 -14.36
C LEU A 233 3.59 34.72 -13.47
N GLU A 234 3.75 36.03 -13.36
CA GLU A 234 4.76 36.64 -12.48
C GLU A 234 4.44 36.48 -10.98
N SER A 235 3.18 36.28 -10.64
CA SER A 235 2.70 36.08 -9.28
C SER A 235 1.39 35.25 -9.33
N TYR A 236 1.28 34.28 -8.43
CA TYR A 236 0.07 33.48 -8.25
C TYR A 236 0.02 32.95 -6.82
N THR A 237 -1.11 33.18 -6.13
CA THR A 237 -1.34 32.65 -4.78
C THR A 237 -2.10 31.33 -4.87
N LEU A 238 -1.52 30.28 -4.32
CA LEU A 238 -2.08 28.92 -4.28
C LEU A 238 -2.29 28.47 -2.84
N ASN A 239 -3.47 27.96 -2.52
CA ASN A 239 -3.70 27.27 -1.26
C ASN A 239 -3.01 25.91 -1.31
N THR A 240 -1.89 25.78 -0.61
CA THR A 240 -1.06 24.57 -0.60
C THR A 240 -0.25 24.50 0.69
N ASP A 241 0.28 23.32 0.97
CA ASP A 241 1.38 23.17 1.92
C ASP A 241 2.70 23.47 1.20
N ALA A 242 3.26 24.66 1.46
CA ALA A 242 4.47 25.14 0.79
C ALA A 242 5.67 24.21 1.01
N LEU A 243 5.78 23.61 2.20
CA LEU A 243 6.90 22.71 2.54
C LEU A 243 6.80 21.42 1.73
N ARG A 244 5.62 20.85 1.63
CA ARG A 244 5.38 19.59 0.89
C ARG A 244 5.45 19.81 -0.61
N LEU A 245 4.93 20.93 -1.10
CA LEU A 245 5.09 21.31 -2.51
C LEU A 245 6.57 21.49 -2.86
N GLN A 246 7.33 22.21 -2.03
CA GLN A 246 8.76 22.40 -2.22
C GLN A 246 9.52 21.07 -2.19
N GLN A 247 9.19 20.16 -1.26
CA GLN A 247 9.76 18.81 -1.17
C GLN A 247 9.53 18.01 -2.46
N LEU A 248 8.30 18.00 -2.99
CA LEU A 248 7.97 17.35 -4.25
C LEU A 248 8.78 17.92 -5.41
N LEU A 249 8.79 19.24 -5.57
CA LEU A 249 9.52 19.90 -6.65
C LEU A 249 11.04 19.68 -6.55
N THR A 250 11.60 19.76 -5.34
CA THR A 250 13.04 19.50 -5.09
C THR A 250 13.41 18.07 -5.44
N ASN A 251 12.57 17.09 -5.12
CA ASN A 251 12.83 15.69 -5.48
C ASN A 251 12.82 15.49 -7.01
N LEU A 252 11.85 16.07 -7.71
CA LEU A 252 11.81 15.99 -9.18
C LEU A 252 12.99 16.69 -9.83
N LEU A 253 13.34 17.89 -9.36
CA LEU A 253 14.48 18.66 -9.86
C LEU A 253 15.82 17.98 -9.56
N SER A 254 15.95 17.36 -8.38
CA SER A 254 17.15 16.58 -8.01
C SER A 254 17.33 15.37 -8.93
N ASN A 255 16.23 14.69 -9.31
CA ASN A 255 16.28 13.63 -10.30
C ASN A 255 16.70 14.17 -11.67
N ALA A 256 16.14 15.29 -12.12
CA ALA A 256 16.55 15.94 -13.36
C ALA A 256 18.06 16.28 -13.35
N ALA A 257 18.58 16.86 -12.26
CA ALA A 257 20.02 17.19 -12.12
C ALA A 257 20.92 15.95 -12.16
N LYS A 258 20.43 14.83 -11.60
CA LYS A 258 21.15 13.57 -11.57
C LYS A 258 21.28 12.94 -12.97
N PHE A 259 20.21 12.96 -13.76
CA PHE A 259 20.14 12.28 -15.05
C PHE A 259 20.46 13.16 -16.25
N THR A 260 20.70 14.46 -16.04
CA THR A 260 21.12 15.38 -17.09
C THR A 260 22.61 15.66 -16.95
N SER A 261 23.37 15.35 -18.00
CA SER A 261 24.82 15.63 -18.03
C SER A 261 25.15 16.88 -18.83
N GLU A 262 24.33 17.20 -19.83
CA GLU A 262 24.44 18.37 -20.69
C GLU A 262 23.05 18.84 -21.10
N GLY A 263 22.90 20.13 -21.44
CA GLY A 263 21.65 20.71 -21.90
C GLY A 263 20.92 21.53 -20.84
N GLU A 264 19.65 21.22 -20.55
CA GLU A 264 18.79 22.09 -19.76
C GLU A 264 17.87 21.32 -18.80
N ILE A 265 17.62 21.93 -17.65
CA ILE A 265 16.57 21.54 -16.70
C ILE A 265 15.65 22.76 -16.55
N ASN A 266 14.37 22.58 -16.84
CA ASN A 266 13.37 23.63 -16.76
C ASN A 266 12.27 23.27 -15.76
N LEU A 267 12.01 24.18 -14.81
CA LEU A 267 10.79 24.17 -14.01
C LEU A 267 9.82 25.19 -14.62
N SER A 268 8.59 24.79 -14.86
CA SER A 268 7.54 25.70 -15.27
C SER A 268 6.22 25.33 -14.62
N PHE A 269 5.27 26.25 -14.58
CA PHE A 269 3.91 25.95 -14.23
C PHE A 269 2.92 26.71 -15.14
N ALA A 270 1.72 26.15 -15.25
CA ALA A 270 0.59 26.77 -15.94
C ALA A 270 -0.66 26.66 -15.08
N VAL A 271 -1.45 27.73 -15.04
CA VAL A 271 -2.70 27.79 -14.31
C VAL A 271 -3.85 27.57 -15.31
N ASP A 272 -4.71 26.60 -15.03
CA ASP A 272 -5.94 26.33 -15.76
C ASP A 272 -7.15 26.64 -14.85
N GLU A 273 -7.59 27.88 -14.85
CA GLU A 273 -8.72 28.34 -14.02
C GLU A 273 -10.01 27.61 -14.35
N SER A 274 -10.18 27.20 -15.62
CA SER A 274 -11.39 26.50 -16.08
C SER A 274 -11.55 25.12 -15.46
N LYS A 275 -10.44 24.48 -15.13
CA LYS A 275 -10.38 23.17 -14.47
C LYS A 275 -10.10 23.24 -12.98
N GLY A 276 -9.75 24.41 -12.47
CA GLY A 276 -9.32 24.59 -11.09
C GLY A 276 -8.00 23.83 -10.81
N GLU A 277 -7.07 23.91 -11.72
CA GLU A 277 -5.80 23.17 -11.67
C GLU A 277 -4.59 24.06 -11.90
N VAL A 278 -3.50 23.78 -11.18
CA VAL A 278 -2.16 24.26 -11.51
C VAL A 278 -1.32 23.08 -11.95
N ARG A 279 -0.72 23.16 -13.12
CA ARG A 279 0.15 22.13 -13.67
C ARG A 279 1.59 22.56 -13.57
N PHE A 280 2.40 21.78 -12.89
CA PHE A 280 3.84 21.97 -12.81
C PHE A 280 4.53 21.00 -13.78
N PHE A 281 5.55 21.50 -14.44
CA PHE A 281 6.38 20.71 -15.35
C PHE A 281 7.81 20.80 -14.91
N VAL A 282 8.42 19.66 -14.62
CA VAL A 282 9.86 19.52 -14.48
C VAL A 282 10.34 18.78 -15.72
N THR A 283 11.05 19.50 -16.58
CA THR A 283 11.51 19.01 -17.88
C THR A 283 13.04 18.99 -17.88
N ASP A 284 13.61 17.91 -18.33
CA ASP A 284 15.05 17.77 -18.52
C ASP A 284 15.38 17.24 -19.93
N THR A 285 16.64 17.43 -20.33
CA THR A 285 17.20 16.91 -21.60
C THR A 285 18.11 15.71 -21.34
N GLY A 286 17.86 14.95 -20.28
CA GLY A 286 18.64 13.79 -19.90
C GLY A 286 18.33 12.53 -20.72
N CYS A 287 18.64 11.36 -20.17
CA CYS A 287 18.46 10.07 -20.84
C CYS A 287 17.00 9.68 -21.10
N GLY A 288 16.04 10.40 -20.49
CA GLY A 288 14.62 10.09 -20.61
C GLY A 288 14.19 8.85 -19.82
N ILE A 289 12.92 8.48 -19.97
CA ILE A 289 12.31 7.34 -19.27
C ILE A 289 11.62 6.45 -20.32
N PRO A 290 11.97 5.15 -20.38
CA PRO A 290 11.29 4.20 -21.26
C PRO A 290 9.79 4.11 -20.93
N GLU A 291 8.95 4.01 -21.95
CA GLU A 291 7.49 4.06 -21.81
C GLU A 291 6.93 2.96 -20.90
N ASP A 292 7.49 1.75 -21.00
CA ASP A 292 7.14 0.60 -20.15
C ASP A 292 7.51 0.81 -18.67
N LYS A 293 8.43 1.73 -18.36
CA LYS A 293 8.89 2.06 -17.02
C LYS A 293 8.21 3.28 -16.41
N CYS A 294 7.51 4.11 -17.18
CA CYS A 294 6.89 5.36 -16.72
C CYS A 294 5.92 5.21 -15.53
N LYS A 295 5.29 4.05 -15.36
CA LYS A 295 4.46 3.76 -14.18
C LYS A 295 5.26 3.16 -13.03
N LYS A 296 6.26 2.33 -13.34
CA LYS A 296 7.05 1.60 -12.34
C LYS A 296 7.97 2.49 -11.54
N ILE A 297 8.50 3.57 -12.12
CA ILE A 297 9.43 4.48 -11.43
C ILE A 297 8.84 5.14 -10.17
N PHE A 298 7.52 5.12 -9.98
CA PHE A 298 6.85 5.58 -8.76
C PHE A 298 6.74 4.49 -7.69
N GLU A 299 7.06 3.23 -8.03
CA GLU A 299 7.13 2.16 -7.04
C GLU A 299 8.38 2.34 -6.17
N ARG A 300 8.30 1.84 -4.94
CA ARG A 300 9.38 2.00 -3.96
C ARG A 300 10.60 1.18 -4.36
N PHE A 301 11.79 1.78 -4.24
CA PHE A 301 13.10 1.20 -4.59
C PHE A 301 13.26 0.85 -6.07
N GLU A 302 12.33 1.28 -6.92
CA GLU A 302 12.49 1.10 -8.35
C GLU A 302 13.53 2.08 -8.88
N LYS A 303 14.49 1.55 -9.65
CA LYS A 303 15.54 2.32 -10.31
C LYS A 303 15.56 1.95 -11.79
N LEU A 304 15.78 2.92 -12.65
CA LEU A 304 15.94 2.67 -14.09
C LEU A 304 17.29 2.00 -14.39
N ASP A 305 18.29 2.35 -13.58
CA ASP A 305 19.66 1.86 -13.67
C ASP A 305 20.18 1.66 -12.23
N ASP A 306 20.61 0.44 -11.92
CA ASP A 306 21.14 0.06 -10.60
C ASP A 306 22.48 0.72 -10.28
N PHE A 307 23.22 1.20 -11.30
CA PHE A 307 24.49 1.90 -11.13
C PHE A 307 24.32 3.36 -10.79
N VAL A 308 23.14 3.93 -10.96
CA VAL A 308 22.88 5.33 -10.65
C VAL A 308 22.45 5.46 -9.19
N GLN A 309 23.25 6.17 -8.40
CA GLN A 309 23.02 6.40 -6.97
C GLN A 309 21.65 6.99 -6.66
N GLY A 310 20.99 6.46 -5.65
CA GLY A 310 19.72 6.99 -5.12
C GLY A 310 18.94 5.91 -4.38
N THR A 311 18.08 6.34 -3.48
CA THR A 311 17.29 5.47 -2.59
C THR A 311 16.14 4.76 -3.30
N GLY A 312 15.71 5.25 -4.48
CA GLY A 312 14.49 4.78 -5.14
C GLY A 312 13.20 5.13 -4.37
N LEU A 313 13.29 5.99 -3.34
CA LEU A 313 12.13 6.39 -2.52
C LEU A 313 11.58 7.77 -2.91
N GLY A 314 12.39 8.65 -3.47
CA GLY A 314 12.02 10.05 -3.73
C GLY A 314 10.76 10.18 -4.58
N LEU A 315 10.62 9.42 -5.69
CA LEU A 315 9.44 9.48 -6.55
C LEU A 315 8.19 8.88 -5.87
N SER A 316 8.35 7.85 -5.06
CA SER A 316 7.23 7.29 -4.29
C SER A 316 6.73 8.27 -3.20
N VAL A 317 7.63 9.02 -2.59
CA VAL A 317 7.27 10.14 -1.68
C VAL A 317 6.54 11.24 -2.45
N CYS A 318 7.01 11.61 -3.65
CA CYS A 318 6.32 12.58 -4.51
C CYS A 318 4.90 12.13 -4.86
N GLN A 319 4.70 10.84 -5.14
CA GLN A 319 3.37 10.29 -5.44
C GLN A 319 2.42 10.47 -4.24
N ILE A 320 2.87 10.12 -3.03
CA ILE A 320 2.04 10.28 -1.81
C ILE A 320 1.75 11.76 -1.54
N ILE A 321 2.75 12.64 -1.67
CA ILE A 321 2.53 14.08 -1.49
C ILE A 321 1.51 14.59 -2.51
N SER A 322 1.60 14.18 -3.78
CA SER A 322 0.68 14.60 -4.83
C SER A 322 -0.76 14.19 -4.51
N GLU A 323 -0.98 12.97 -4.03
CA GLU A 323 -2.30 12.46 -3.63
C GLU A 323 -2.86 13.21 -2.42
N GLN A 324 -2.03 13.51 -1.42
CA GLN A 324 -2.43 14.29 -0.25
C GLN A 324 -2.77 15.76 -0.58
N LEU A 325 -2.11 16.32 -1.58
CA LEU A 325 -2.45 17.63 -2.16
C LEU A 325 -3.62 17.56 -3.17
N LYS A 326 -4.36 16.44 -3.19
CA LYS A 326 -5.49 16.17 -4.11
C LYS A 326 -5.13 16.42 -5.58
N GLY A 327 -3.90 16.10 -5.92
CA GLY A 327 -3.34 16.23 -7.25
C GLY A 327 -2.98 14.86 -7.86
N SER A 328 -2.24 14.89 -8.95
CA SER A 328 -1.70 13.71 -9.59
C SER A 328 -0.32 13.98 -10.16
N LEU A 329 0.55 12.98 -10.10
CA LEU A 329 1.91 13.03 -10.65
C LEU A 329 2.08 11.96 -11.73
N SER A 330 2.64 12.35 -12.87
CA SER A 330 2.87 11.44 -14.01
C SER A 330 4.06 11.87 -14.84
N VAL A 331 4.48 11.00 -15.76
CA VAL A 331 5.46 11.29 -16.79
C VAL A 331 4.74 11.59 -18.10
N ASP A 332 5.14 12.66 -18.78
CA ASP A 332 4.65 12.98 -20.11
C ASP A 332 5.38 12.12 -21.15
N VAL A 333 4.74 11.02 -21.55
CA VAL A 333 5.28 10.09 -22.56
C VAL A 333 5.37 10.67 -23.97
N SER A 334 4.70 11.79 -24.24
CA SER A 334 4.76 12.49 -25.54
C SER A 334 6.05 13.30 -25.71
N TYR A 335 6.68 13.69 -24.61
CA TYR A 335 7.95 14.41 -24.62
C TYR A 335 9.10 13.43 -24.92
N LYS A 336 9.89 13.73 -25.95
CA LYS A 336 10.98 12.86 -26.43
C LYS A 336 12.38 13.49 -26.28
N GLY A 337 12.48 14.69 -25.72
CA GLY A 337 13.75 15.40 -25.55
C GLY A 337 14.53 15.04 -24.28
N GLY A 338 14.05 14.11 -23.48
CA GLY A 338 14.53 13.71 -22.16
C GLY A 338 13.37 13.21 -21.32
N ALA A 339 13.28 13.62 -20.04
CA ALA A 339 12.10 13.34 -19.22
C ALA A 339 11.32 14.61 -18.93
N ARG A 340 9.99 14.47 -18.81
CA ARG A 340 9.08 15.51 -18.35
C ARG A 340 8.13 14.94 -17.33
N PHE A 341 8.27 15.37 -16.08
CA PHE A 341 7.32 15.10 -15.01
C PHE A 341 6.23 16.17 -15.00
N VAL A 342 5.00 15.74 -14.85
CA VAL A 342 3.81 16.61 -14.76
C VAL A 342 3.14 16.36 -13.42
N PHE A 343 3.12 17.39 -12.59
CA PHE A 343 2.37 17.39 -11.35
C PHE A 343 1.16 18.33 -11.50
N ILE A 344 -0.03 17.80 -11.33
CA ILE A 344 -1.30 18.55 -11.35
C ILE A 344 -1.72 18.77 -9.90
N HIS A 345 -1.93 20.01 -9.51
CA HIS A 345 -2.39 20.41 -8.17
C HIS A 345 -3.78 21.02 -8.27
N SER A 346 -4.71 20.62 -7.42
CA SER A 346 -6.05 21.23 -7.35
C SER A 346 -5.98 22.62 -6.69
N THR A 347 -6.63 23.62 -7.27
CA THR A 347 -6.76 24.97 -6.66
C THR A 347 -7.81 24.99 -5.54
N ASN A 348 -8.66 23.96 -5.45
CA ASN A 348 -9.79 23.88 -4.52
C ASN A 348 -9.41 23.25 -3.16
N LEU A 349 -8.16 23.31 -2.75
CA LEU A 349 -7.78 22.91 -1.40
C LEU A 349 -8.29 23.93 -0.39
N ILE A 350 -9.05 23.43 0.60
CA ILE A 350 -9.55 24.25 1.71
C ILE A 350 -8.41 24.44 2.71
N GLU A 351 -8.27 25.67 3.22
CA GLU A 351 -7.31 25.97 4.29
C GLU A 351 -7.54 25.06 5.50
N THR A 352 -6.47 24.55 6.04
CA THR A 352 -6.53 23.80 7.31
C THR A 352 -6.66 24.81 8.46
N PRO A 353 -7.72 24.74 9.28
CA PRO A 353 -7.80 25.60 10.45
C PRO A 353 -6.59 25.35 11.37
N ILE A 354 -6.03 26.45 11.90
CA ILE A 354 -4.83 26.48 12.77
C ILE A 354 -5.14 25.80 14.11
#